data_1c27d7e091bb23c1531706c4baa510a2
#
_entry.id   1c27d7e091bb23c1531706c4baa510a2
#
_cell.length_a   1.000
_cell.length_b   1.000
_cell.length_c   1.000
_cell.angle_alpha   90.00
_cell.angle_beta   90.00
_cell.angle_gamma   90.00
#
_symmetry.space_group_name_H-M   'P 1'
#
loop_
_entity.id
_entity.type
_entity.pdbx_description
1 polymer ?
#
loop_
_entity_poly.entity_id
_entity_poly.type
_entity_poly.pdbx_seq_one_letter_code
_entity_poly.pdbx_strand_id
1 'polypeptide(L)'
;GGYAITDITCTGTDEVKGIPVDVCSASVNPTETPITAKLTKTYTLVDAMTPALPIYFEADVTMQAEELSGLIIAGSSTSTFYLDMRPEFERNTEPTMDDLQPLFQIVQSSEIEDDDADEMQSKIVTNQNSLTYWTNFDQPTDYIALILYLSAIVCFISFMAALSRSDDDFN
;
A
#
# COMPACT_ATOMS: atom_id res chain seq x y z
N GLY A 1 -14.75 -6.42 20.75
CA GLY A 1 -14.76 -5.64 19.53
C GLY A 1 -15.62 -6.31 18.48
N GLY A 2 -16.31 -5.51 17.69
CA GLY A 2 -17.01 -5.97 16.49
C GLY A 2 -15.96 -6.19 15.38
N TYR A 3 -16.17 -7.21 14.57
CA TYR A 3 -15.34 -7.45 13.38
C TYR A 3 -16.24 -7.31 12.16
N ALA A 4 -15.88 -6.40 11.28
CA ALA A 4 -16.40 -6.37 9.93
C ALA A 4 -15.29 -6.89 9.00
N ILE A 5 -15.67 -7.71 8.04
CA ILE A 5 -14.76 -8.22 7.01
C ILE A 5 -15.20 -7.58 5.70
N THR A 6 -14.26 -6.94 5.03
CA THR A 6 -14.49 -6.35 3.72
C THR A 6 -13.27 -6.56 2.84
N ASP A 7 -13.48 -6.53 1.54
CA ASP A 7 -12.38 -6.61 0.58
C ASP A 7 -11.65 -5.27 0.49
N ILE A 8 -10.33 -5.34 0.36
CA ILE A 8 -9.47 -4.19 0.13
C ILE A 8 -9.21 -4.09 -1.37
N THR A 9 -9.38 -2.90 -1.92
CA THR A 9 -9.10 -2.62 -3.33
C THR A 9 -8.01 -1.58 -3.44
N CYS A 10 -6.90 -1.91 -4.11
CA CYS A 10 -5.84 -0.96 -4.41
C CYS A 10 -6.02 -0.45 -5.84
N THR A 11 -6.16 0.86 -6.01
CA THR A 11 -6.59 1.48 -7.27
C THR A 11 -5.56 2.42 -7.90
N GLY A 12 -4.46 2.68 -7.22
CA GLY A 12 -3.45 3.61 -7.73
C GLY A 12 -2.19 3.61 -6.90
N THR A 13 -1.22 4.35 -7.37
CA THR A 13 0.05 4.61 -6.69
C THR A 13 0.16 6.09 -6.37
N ASP A 14 0.85 6.41 -5.30
CA ASP A 14 1.10 7.78 -4.83
C ASP A 14 2.49 7.83 -4.19
N GLU A 15 2.87 8.98 -3.66
CA GLU A 15 4.13 9.17 -2.94
C GLU A 15 3.87 9.90 -1.63
N VAL A 16 4.28 9.31 -0.52
CA VAL A 16 4.20 9.90 0.82
C VAL A 16 5.62 10.12 1.34
N LYS A 17 6.00 11.37 1.56
CA LYS A 17 7.34 11.75 2.05
C LYS A 17 8.50 11.09 1.26
N GLY A 18 8.37 11.01 -0.06
CA GLY A 18 9.38 10.39 -0.93
C GLY A 18 9.38 8.86 -0.94
N ILE A 19 8.38 8.22 -0.34
CA ILE A 19 8.19 6.77 -0.33
C ILE A 19 7.08 6.43 -1.31
N PRO A 20 7.34 5.60 -2.34
CA PRO A 20 6.31 5.10 -3.24
C PRO A 20 5.31 4.22 -2.48
N VAL A 21 4.03 4.43 -2.70
CA VAL A 21 2.96 3.71 -2.00
C VAL A 21 1.83 3.30 -2.92
N ASP A 22 1.23 2.17 -2.63
CA ASP A 22 -0.05 1.76 -3.19
C ASP A 22 -1.19 2.38 -2.38
N VAL A 23 -2.16 2.97 -3.07
CA VAL A 23 -3.35 3.53 -2.45
C VAL A 23 -4.46 2.50 -2.46
N CYS A 24 -4.82 2.04 -1.28
CA CYS A 24 -5.82 1.01 -1.06
C CYS A 24 -7.00 1.57 -0.26
N SER A 25 -8.20 1.13 -0.59
CA SER A 25 -9.42 1.50 0.12
C SER A 25 -10.28 0.29 0.45
N ALA A 26 -11.04 0.42 1.52
CA ALA A 26 -12.02 -0.55 1.95
C ALA A 26 -13.22 0.19 2.53
N SER A 27 -14.43 -0.31 2.26
CA SER A 27 -15.65 0.24 2.85
C SER A 27 -16.54 -0.86 3.40
N VAL A 28 -17.28 -0.52 4.43
CA VAL A 28 -18.25 -1.40 5.10
C VAL A 28 -19.62 -0.74 4.99
N ASN A 29 -20.57 -1.45 4.39
CA ASN A 29 -21.93 -0.97 4.25
C ASN A 29 -22.70 -1.09 5.59
N PRO A 30 -23.27 -0.01 6.14
CA PRO A 30 -23.96 -0.05 7.41
C PRO A 30 -25.21 -0.95 7.40
N THR A 31 -25.94 -1.02 6.31
CA THR A 31 -27.17 -1.81 6.22
C THR A 31 -26.94 -3.32 6.34
N GLU A 32 -25.73 -3.78 6.04
CA GLU A 32 -25.33 -5.19 6.03
C GLU A 32 -24.50 -5.59 7.26
N THR A 33 -24.17 -4.63 8.13
CA THR A 33 -23.20 -4.86 9.21
C THR A 33 -23.80 -4.54 10.60
N PRO A 34 -24.69 -5.39 11.13
CA PRO A 34 -25.14 -5.27 12.51
C PRO A 34 -23.99 -5.57 13.46
N ILE A 35 -23.70 -4.67 14.38
CA ILE A 35 -22.73 -4.91 15.44
C ILE A 35 -23.45 -5.46 16.67
N THR A 36 -23.30 -6.73 16.93
CA THR A 36 -23.60 -7.34 18.22
C THR A 36 -22.41 -7.21 19.19
N ALA A 37 -21.74 -6.09 19.12
CA ALA A 37 -20.54 -5.89 19.90
C ALA A 37 -20.87 -5.68 21.38
N LYS A 38 -20.46 -6.62 22.18
CA LYS A 38 -20.18 -6.34 23.58
C LYS A 38 -18.93 -5.46 23.65
N LEU A 39 -19.07 -4.15 23.64
CA LEU A 39 -18.05 -3.22 24.04
C LEU A 39 -17.71 -3.51 25.51
N THR A 40 -16.65 -4.21 25.87
CA THR A 40 -16.29 -4.54 27.24
C THR A 40 -15.83 -3.29 27.99
N LYS A 41 -16.45 -2.90 29.04
CA LYS A 41 -16.17 -1.91 30.07
C LYS A 41 -17.00 -0.62 30.13
N THR A 42 -17.72 -0.24 29.10
CA THR A 42 -18.60 0.94 29.18
C THR A 42 -20.09 0.56 29.33
N TYR A 43 -20.35 -0.64 29.65
CA TYR A 43 -21.57 -1.43 29.46
C TYR A 43 -22.61 -1.43 30.46
N THR A 44 -22.28 -1.07 31.70
CA THR A 44 -23.25 -1.11 32.79
C THR A 44 -24.46 -0.23 32.52
N LEU A 45 -24.35 0.73 31.64
CA LEU A 45 -25.50 1.56 31.25
C LEU A 45 -26.21 1.01 30.00
N VAL A 46 -25.51 0.39 29.05
CA VAL A 46 -26.09 -0.14 27.81
C VAL A 46 -26.72 -1.51 28.05
N ASP A 47 -26.13 -2.36 28.87
CA ASP A 47 -26.74 -3.64 29.32
C ASP A 47 -27.95 -3.43 30.21
N ALA A 48 -28.10 -2.28 30.85
CA ALA A 48 -29.26 -1.94 31.65
C ALA A 48 -30.46 -1.47 30.78
N MET A 49 -30.24 -1.18 29.52
CA MET A 49 -31.26 -0.80 28.54
C MET A 49 -31.55 -1.95 27.58
N THR A 50 -31.97 -3.08 28.10
CA THR A 50 -32.45 -4.20 27.27
C THR A 50 -33.93 -4.03 26.90
N PRO A 51 -34.31 -4.41 25.67
CA PRO A 51 -33.48 -5.08 24.65
C PRO A 51 -32.40 -4.14 24.06
N ALA A 52 -31.21 -4.66 23.89
CA ALA A 52 -30.12 -3.91 23.26
C ALA A 52 -30.60 -3.39 21.90
N LEU A 53 -30.50 -2.08 21.71
CA LEU A 53 -30.83 -1.47 20.43
C LEU A 53 -29.84 -1.96 19.39
N PRO A 54 -30.27 -2.38 18.21
CA PRO A 54 -29.39 -2.84 17.18
C PRO A 54 -28.56 -1.67 16.65
N ILE A 55 -27.26 -1.83 16.73
CA ILE A 55 -26.30 -0.85 16.23
C ILE A 55 -25.74 -1.38 14.92
N TYR A 56 -25.68 -0.52 13.92
CA TYR A 56 -25.10 -0.78 12.63
C TYR A 56 -23.82 0.04 12.48
N PHE A 57 -22.90 -0.46 11.65
CA PHE A 57 -21.56 0.10 11.54
C PHE A 57 -21.20 0.34 10.08
N GLU A 58 -20.74 1.53 9.79
CA GLU A 58 -20.15 1.92 8.54
C GLU A 58 -18.67 2.25 8.78
N ALA A 59 -17.83 1.89 7.85
CA ALA A 59 -16.45 2.33 7.86
C ALA A 59 -15.95 2.57 6.44
N ASP A 60 -15.29 3.71 6.25
CA ASP A 60 -14.47 4.01 5.09
C ASP A 60 -13.02 4.10 5.54
N VAL A 61 -12.18 3.29 4.93
CA VAL A 61 -10.77 3.21 5.26
C VAL A 61 -9.95 3.45 3.99
N THR A 62 -8.97 4.33 4.10
CA THR A 62 -7.95 4.53 3.07
C THR A 62 -6.59 4.24 3.68
N MET A 63 -5.77 3.47 2.98
CA MET A 63 -4.43 3.10 3.40
C MET A 63 -3.46 3.35 2.26
N GLN A 64 -2.30 3.85 2.61
CA GLN A 64 -1.17 4.02 1.71
C GLN A 64 -0.05 3.12 2.22
N ALA A 65 0.20 2.04 1.49
CA ALA A 65 1.15 1.01 1.86
C ALA A 65 2.36 1.03 0.92
N GLU A 66 3.55 0.88 1.46
CA GLU A 66 4.76 0.78 0.65
C GLU A 66 4.70 -0.50 -0.22
N GLU A 67 5.03 -0.36 -1.52
CA GLU A 67 4.75 -1.35 -2.57
C GLU A 67 5.35 -2.74 -2.31
N LEU A 68 6.53 -2.84 -1.72
CA LEU A 68 7.23 -4.12 -1.55
C LEU A 68 7.06 -4.72 -0.16
N SER A 69 7.13 -3.91 0.88
CA SER A 69 7.01 -4.40 2.26
C SER A 69 5.56 -4.53 2.72
N GLY A 70 4.64 -3.80 2.08
CA GLY A 70 3.26 -3.70 2.52
C GLY A 70 3.09 -2.92 3.82
N LEU A 71 4.12 -2.19 4.27
CA LEU A 71 4.05 -1.38 5.48
C LEU A 71 3.14 -0.18 5.25
N ILE A 72 2.18 0.05 6.15
CA ILE A 72 1.27 1.19 6.07
C ILE A 72 2.03 2.44 6.45
N ILE A 73 2.16 3.36 5.50
CA ILE A 73 2.87 4.64 5.63
C ILE A 73 1.93 5.74 6.07
N ALA A 74 0.72 5.75 5.54
CA ALA A 74 -0.33 6.67 5.94
C ALA A 74 -1.69 6.00 5.84
N GLY A 75 -2.65 6.51 6.57
CA GLY A 75 -4.00 6.01 6.49
C GLY A 75 -5.00 6.92 7.18
N SER A 76 -6.24 6.80 6.75
CA SER A 76 -7.37 7.44 7.40
C SER A 76 -8.54 6.47 7.48
N SER A 77 -9.31 6.58 8.53
CA SER A 77 -10.56 5.85 8.66
C SER A 77 -11.65 6.74 9.22
N THR A 78 -12.82 6.62 8.65
CA THR A 78 -14.05 7.22 9.16
C THR A 78 -14.99 6.10 9.51
N SER A 79 -15.36 5.98 10.78
CA SER A 79 -16.26 4.96 11.29
C SER A 79 -17.49 5.62 11.86
N THR A 80 -18.66 5.26 11.35
CA THR A 80 -19.94 5.79 11.79
C THR A 80 -20.80 4.69 12.40
N PHE A 81 -21.40 4.98 13.53
CA PHE A 81 -22.29 4.07 14.24
C PHE A 81 -23.72 4.58 14.14
N TYR A 82 -24.60 3.70 13.73
CA TYR A 82 -26.01 4.00 13.51
C TYR A 82 -26.88 3.20 14.45
N LEU A 83 -28.03 3.77 14.79
CA LEU A 83 -29.10 3.12 15.53
C LEU A 83 -30.26 2.81 14.58
N ASP A 84 -30.73 1.56 14.57
CA ASP A 84 -31.96 1.19 13.86
C ASP A 84 -33.20 1.72 14.64
N MET A 85 -33.88 2.66 14.05
CA MET A 85 -35.03 3.34 14.63
C MET A 85 -36.34 2.60 14.42
N ARG A 86 -36.35 1.49 13.68
CA ARG A 86 -37.56 0.72 13.40
C ARG A 86 -38.10 0.02 14.67
N PRO A 87 -39.40 -0.20 14.73
CA PRO A 87 -40.01 -1.05 15.76
C PRO A 87 -39.44 -2.49 15.69
N GLU A 88 -39.38 -3.19 16.81
CA GLU A 88 -38.80 -4.54 16.90
C GLU A 88 -39.39 -5.53 15.89
N PHE A 89 -40.71 -5.43 15.63
CA PHE A 89 -41.41 -6.34 14.71
C PHE A 89 -41.04 -6.12 13.23
N GLU A 90 -40.43 -4.98 12.87
CA GLU A 90 -39.95 -4.67 11.52
C GLU A 90 -38.46 -5.00 11.30
N ARG A 91 -37.74 -5.33 12.36
CA ARG A 91 -36.30 -5.63 12.32
C ARG A 91 -35.95 -7.03 11.81
N ASN A 92 -36.92 -7.77 11.29
CA ASN A 92 -36.71 -9.07 10.68
C ASN A 92 -36.08 -9.00 9.27
N THR A 93 -36.01 -7.80 8.71
CA THR A 93 -35.42 -7.51 7.42
C THR A 93 -34.24 -6.55 7.60
N GLU A 94 -33.34 -6.51 6.64
CA GLU A 94 -32.25 -5.52 6.61
C GLU A 94 -32.83 -4.10 6.60
N PRO A 95 -32.22 -3.15 7.36
CA PRO A 95 -32.64 -1.75 7.33
C PRO A 95 -32.25 -1.07 6.02
N THR A 96 -32.93 -0.01 5.68
CA THR A 96 -32.48 0.96 4.70
C THR A 96 -31.72 2.10 5.39
N MET A 97 -31.00 2.93 4.64
CA MET A 97 -30.34 4.09 5.23
C MET A 97 -31.29 5.08 5.91
N ASP A 98 -32.55 5.15 5.45
CA ASP A 98 -33.57 6.02 6.03
C ASP A 98 -34.03 5.53 7.43
N ASP A 99 -33.83 4.24 7.72
CA ASP A 99 -34.16 3.62 9.00
C ASP A 99 -33.06 3.81 10.05
N LEU A 100 -31.87 4.19 9.59
CA LEU A 100 -30.65 4.29 10.40
C LEU A 100 -30.38 5.74 10.82
N GLN A 101 -30.32 5.99 12.10
CA GLN A 101 -29.94 7.29 12.63
C GLN A 101 -28.48 7.27 13.10
N PRO A 102 -27.61 8.17 12.60
CA PRO A 102 -26.25 8.26 13.07
C PRO A 102 -26.21 8.68 14.56
N LEU A 103 -25.42 7.94 15.35
CA LEU A 103 -25.19 8.20 16.76
C LEU A 103 -23.92 9.01 16.99
N PHE A 104 -22.81 8.51 16.45
CA PHE A 104 -21.52 9.17 16.52
C PHE A 104 -20.61 8.68 15.40
N GLN A 105 -19.59 9.47 15.12
CA GLN A 105 -18.58 9.18 14.12
C GLN A 105 -17.20 9.29 14.77
N ILE A 106 -16.32 8.38 14.40
CA ILE A 106 -14.91 8.40 14.78
C ILE A 106 -14.11 8.61 13.50
N VAL A 107 -13.31 9.66 13.48
CA VAL A 107 -12.36 9.93 12.40
C VAL A 107 -10.96 9.77 12.96
N GLN A 108 -10.17 8.94 12.30
CA GLN A 108 -8.79 8.68 12.66
C GLN A 108 -7.91 8.86 11.42
N SER A 109 -6.75 9.45 11.59
CA SER A 109 -5.73 9.53 10.56
C SER A 109 -4.36 9.35 11.20
N SER A 110 -3.48 8.72 10.47
CA SER A 110 -2.09 8.55 10.85
C SER A 110 -1.21 8.67 9.61
N GLU A 111 -0.02 9.20 9.80
CA GLU A 111 1.01 9.30 8.78
C GLU A 111 2.35 9.05 9.47
N ILE A 112 3.29 8.43 8.75
CA ILE A 112 4.64 8.17 9.25
C ILE A 112 5.32 9.47 9.71
N GLU A 113 6.04 9.44 10.81
CA GLU A 113 6.83 10.58 11.27
C GLU A 113 8.01 10.87 10.31
N ASP A 114 8.51 12.11 10.29
CA ASP A 114 9.55 12.50 9.32
C ASP A 114 10.84 11.71 9.53
N ASP A 115 11.25 11.50 10.79
CA ASP A 115 12.46 10.74 11.13
C ASP A 115 12.37 9.27 10.68
N ASP A 116 11.20 8.65 10.85
CA ASP A 116 10.95 7.27 10.41
C ASP A 116 10.86 7.18 8.87
N ALA A 117 10.32 8.20 8.21
CA ALA A 117 10.26 8.28 6.76
C ALA A 117 11.68 8.40 6.16
N ASP A 118 12.53 9.23 6.73
CA ASP A 118 13.94 9.39 6.32
C ASP A 118 14.72 8.08 6.51
N GLU A 119 14.51 7.38 7.63
CA GLU A 119 15.11 6.08 7.88
C GLU A 119 14.65 5.04 6.87
N MET A 120 13.37 4.97 6.58
CA MET A 120 12.78 4.06 5.61
C MET A 120 13.28 4.37 4.20
N GLN A 121 13.31 5.63 3.80
CA GLN A 121 13.82 6.05 2.50
C GLN A 121 15.28 5.66 2.31
N SER A 122 16.11 5.88 3.33
CA SER A 122 17.54 5.54 3.26
C SER A 122 17.82 4.04 3.26
N LYS A 123 17.07 3.25 4.02
CA LYS A 123 17.33 1.82 4.21
C LYS A 123 16.55 0.92 3.25
N ILE A 124 15.35 1.30 2.86
CA ILE A 124 14.47 0.47 2.02
C ILE A 124 14.48 1.00 0.58
N VAL A 125 14.00 2.22 0.35
CA VAL A 125 13.82 2.77 -1.00
C VAL A 125 15.16 2.85 -1.75
N THR A 126 16.24 3.28 -1.09
CA THR A 126 17.57 3.33 -1.70
C THR A 126 18.08 1.93 -2.07
N ASN A 127 17.87 0.94 -1.23
CA ASN A 127 18.26 -0.44 -1.50
C ASN A 127 17.42 -1.07 -2.61
N GLN A 128 16.13 -0.79 -2.67
CA GLN A 128 15.23 -1.23 -3.74
C GLN A 128 15.66 -0.63 -5.08
N ASN A 129 15.95 0.66 -5.14
CA ASN A 129 16.45 1.33 -6.33
C ASN A 129 17.80 0.73 -6.79
N SER A 130 18.66 0.39 -5.84
CA SER A 130 19.92 -0.29 -6.14
C SER A 130 19.68 -1.70 -6.70
N LEU A 131 18.77 -2.47 -6.12
CA LEU A 131 18.40 -3.80 -6.61
C LEU A 131 17.76 -3.73 -8.00
N THR A 132 16.88 -2.77 -8.24
CA THR A 132 16.27 -2.52 -9.56
C THR A 132 17.35 -2.16 -10.59
N TYR A 133 18.34 -1.37 -10.21
CA TYR A 133 19.50 -1.08 -11.06
C TYR A 133 20.28 -2.37 -11.40
N TRP A 134 20.49 -3.27 -10.43
CA TRP A 134 21.19 -4.53 -10.65
C TRP A 134 20.36 -5.56 -11.44
N THR A 135 19.05 -5.61 -11.27
CA THR A 135 18.17 -6.51 -12.04
C THR A 135 18.01 -6.05 -13.50
N ASN A 136 18.09 -4.74 -13.75
CA ASN A 136 18.08 -4.16 -15.10
C ASN A 136 19.50 -4.00 -15.70
N PHE A 137 20.49 -4.74 -15.19
CA PHE A 137 21.89 -4.62 -15.58
C PHE A 137 22.20 -5.16 -16.99
N ASP A 138 21.23 -5.71 -17.68
CA ASP A 138 21.39 -6.14 -19.08
C ASP A 138 21.83 -4.99 -20.00
N GLN A 139 21.26 -3.79 -19.85
CA GLN A 139 21.64 -2.65 -20.69
C GLN A 139 23.09 -2.15 -20.48
N PRO A 140 23.58 -1.89 -19.25
CA PRO A 140 24.98 -1.49 -19.06
C PRO A 140 25.97 -2.61 -19.40
N THR A 141 25.65 -3.88 -19.20
CA THR A 141 26.48 -5.01 -19.62
C THR A 141 26.62 -5.07 -21.16
N ASP A 142 25.57 -4.80 -21.89
CA ASP A 142 25.59 -4.75 -23.35
C ASP A 142 26.50 -3.62 -23.84
N TYR A 143 26.47 -2.43 -23.22
CA TYR A 143 27.40 -1.34 -23.55
C TYR A 143 28.86 -1.67 -23.22
N ILE A 144 29.10 -2.30 -22.07
CA ILE A 144 30.45 -2.74 -21.67
C ILE A 144 30.95 -3.81 -22.64
N ALA A 145 30.11 -4.80 -22.96
CA ALA A 145 30.45 -5.82 -23.95
C ALA A 145 30.74 -5.22 -25.30
N LEU A 146 29.98 -4.23 -25.78
CA LEU A 146 30.21 -3.54 -27.02
C LEU A 146 31.55 -2.80 -27.03
N ILE A 147 31.88 -2.09 -25.94
CA ILE A 147 33.16 -1.37 -25.79
C ILE A 147 34.34 -2.35 -25.82
N LEU A 148 34.25 -3.46 -25.10
CA LEU A 148 35.28 -4.49 -25.09
C LEU A 148 35.46 -5.13 -26.47
N TYR A 149 34.36 -5.39 -27.17
CA TYR A 149 34.40 -5.94 -28.53
C TYR A 149 35.06 -4.98 -29.52
N LEU A 150 34.71 -3.70 -29.49
CA LEU A 150 35.32 -2.68 -30.31
C LEU A 150 36.83 -2.52 -30.01
N SER A 151 37.20 -2.54 -28.73
CA SER A 151 38.61 -2.45 -28.33
C SER A 151 39.43 -3.67 -28.82
N ALA A 152 38.84 -4.87 -28.77
CA ALA A 152 39.48 -6.08 -29.29
C ALA A 152 39.71 -6.01 -30.81
N ILE A 153 38.75 -5.46 -31.58
CA ILE A 153 38.90 -5.26 -33.02
C ILE A 153 40.04 -4.28 -33.32
N VAL A 154 40.09 -3.15 -32.59
CA VAL A 154 41.17 -2.16 -32.78
C VAL A 154 42.56 -2.76 -32.47
N CYS A 155 42.65 -3.53 -31.35
CA CYS A 155 43.89 -4.23 -31.02
C CYS A 155 44.31 -5.24 -32.11
N PHE A 156 43.34 -6.00 -32.63
CA PHE A 156 43.59 -6.96 -33.70
C PHE A 156 44.09 -6.30 -35.01
N ILE A 157 43.44 -5.20 -35.43
CA ILE A 157 43.84 -4.45 -36.59
C ILE A 157 45.27 -3.87 -36.42
N SER A 158 45.55 -3.30 -35.23
CA SER A 158 46.87 -2.76 -34.90
C SER A 158 47.96 -3.84 -34.92
N PHE A 159 47.66 -5.02 -34.42
CA PHE A 159 48.55 -6.18 -34.42
C PHE A 159 48.84 -6.64 -35.87
N MET A 160 47.81 -6.76 -36.71
CA MET A 160 47.97 -7.14 -38.13
C MET A 160 48.80 -6.11 -38.91
N ALA A 161 48.60 -4.81 -38.64
CA ALA A 161 49.37 -3.75 -39.25
C ALA A 161 50.85 -3.75 -38.80
N ALA A 162 51.13 -4.15 -37.56
CA ALA A 162 52.50 -4.29 -37.07
C ALA A 162 53.23 -5.49 -37.72
N LEU A 163 52.52 -6.61 -37.90
CA LEU A 163 53.05 -7.78 -38.56
C LEU A 163 53.37 -7.47 -40.03
N SER A 164 52.47 -6.79 -40.75
CA SER A 164 52.72 -6.40 -42.18
C SER A 164 53.91 -5.50 -42.33
N ARG A 165 54.21 -4.59 -41.41
CA ARG A 165 55.39 -3.75 -41.42
C ARG A 165 56.66 -4.53 -41.15
N SER A 166 56.59 -5.57 -40.30
CA SER A 166 57.73 -6.41 -40.00
C SER A 166 58.20 -7.25 -41.22
N ASP A 167 57.27 -7.62 -42.11
CA ASP A 167 57.58 -8.39 -43.30
C ASP A 167 58.25 -7.52 -44.40
N ASP A 168 57.99 -6.21 -44.44
CA ASP A 168 58.58 -5.26 -45.34
C ASP A 168 60.02 -4.94 -44.95
N ASP A 169 60.42 -5.08 -43.71
CA ASP A 169 61.79 -4.82 -43.22
C ASP A 169 62.74 -6.02 -43.44
N PHE A 170 62.25 -7.18 -43.90
CA PHE A 170 63.03 -8.40 -44.12
C PHE A 170 63.28 -8.69 -45.61
N ASN A 171 62.77 -7.89 -46.54
CA ASN A 171 63.01 -7.97 -47.98
C ASN A 171 63.88 -6.81 -48.49
#